data_906b53e5612e1d6e91f3f56044115473
#
_entry.id   906b53e5612e1d6e91f3f56044115473
#
_cell.length_a   1.000
_cell.length_b   1.000
_cell.length_c   1.000
_cell.angle_alpha   90.00
_cell.angle_beta   90.00
_cell.angle_gamma   90.00
#
_symmetry.space_group_name_H-M   'P 1'
#
loop_
_entity.id
_entity.type
_entity.pdbx_description
1 polymer ?
#
loop_
_entity_poly.entity_id
_entity_poly.type
_entity_poly.pdbx_seq_one_letter_code
_entity_poly.pdbx_strand_id
1 'polypeptide(L)'
;MNRIFYLCIILSAFVRSNEISFNEVTKLDDDTIHISFLLEKVSFLKSYSLLEPSRLVIDVYDSELNSAIDEVYNFPVKKIRATSEGNLTRIVVDLYEYVKWKKPTQINTKDGVLLVLEIHKAKKLKNNIRDIVIAIDAGHGGRDPGAVGKNVEEK
;
A
#
# COMPACT_ATOMS: atom_id res chain seq x y z
N MET A 1 -34.71 -13.07 57.67
CA MET A 1 -34.43 -13.49 56.30
C MET A 1 -33.70 -12.33 55.60
N ASN A 2 -32.36 -12.38 55.58
CA ASN A 2 -31.53 -11.34 54.92
C ASN A 2 -31.33 -11.71 53.46
N ARG A 3 -31.89 -10.92 52.55
CA ARG A 3 -31.64 -11.06 51.12
C ARG A 3 -30.41 -10.21 50.78
N ILE A 4 -29.27 -10.84 50.55
CA ILE A 4 -28.06 -10.22 50.06
C ILE A 4 -28.24 -10.02 48.56
N PHE A 5 -28.39 -8.74 48.13
CA PHE A 5 -28.34 -8.38 46.71
C PHE A 5 -26.87 -8.33 46.26
N TYR A 6 -26.46 -9.27 45.45
CA TYR A 6 -25.18 -9.18 44.72
C TYR A 6 -25.35 -8.20 43.55
N LEU A 7 -24.77 -7.01 43.72
CA LEU A 7 -24.62 -6.05 42.64
C LEU A 7 -23.46 -6.52 41.76
N CYS A 8 -23.74 -7.23 40.65
CA CYS A 8 -22.74 -7.50 39.61
C CYS A 8 -22.41 -6.19 38.88
N ILE A 9 -21.32 -5.54 39.25
CA ILE A 9 -20.73 -4.45 38.47
C ILE A 9 -20.05 -5.10 37.27
N ILE A 10 -20.74 -5.07 36.11
CA ILE A 10 -20.13 -5.41 34.83
C ILE A 10 -19.20 -4.25 34.47
N LEU A 11 -17.91 -4.40 34.76
CA LEU A 11 -16.88 -3.49 34.31
C LEU A 11 -16.70 -3.74 32.80
N SER A 12 -17.44 -3.02 31.96
CA SER A 12 -17.19 -3.02 30.53
C SER A 12 -15.85 -2.33 30.29
N ALA A 13 -14.80 -3.10 30.12
CA ALA A 13 -13.54 -2.59 29.60
C ALA A 13 -13.82 -2.07 28.18
N PHE A 14 -13.93 -0.76 28.02
CA PHE A 14 -13.86 -0.15 26.70
C PHE A 14 -12.49 -0.45 26.13
N VAL A 15 -12.41 -1.43 25.24
CA VAL A 15 -11.21 -1.65 24.42
C VAL A 15 -11.17 -0.47 23.46
N ARG A 16 -10.35 0.52 23.80
CA ARG A 16 -10.13 1.67 22.94
C ARG A 16 -9.35 1.17 21.71
N SER A 17 -9.90 1.38 20.53
CA SER A 17 -9.20 1.10 19.28
C SER A 17 -7.97 1.99 19.19
N ASN A 18 -6.95 1.53 18.48
CA ASN A 18 -5.73 2.29 18.24
C ASN A 18 -6.02 3.38 17.22
N GLU A 19 -6.03 4.64 17.65
CA GLU A 19 -6.28 5.75 16.73
C GLU A 19 -5.10 5.97 15.77
N ILE A 20 -5.42 6.19 14.50
CA ILE A 20 -4.46 6.53 13.45
C ILE A 20 -4.75 7.92 12.92
N SER A 21 -3.72 8.72 12.84
CA SER A 21 -3.76 10.02 12.16
C SER A 21 -2.65 10.11 11.11
N PHE A 22 -2.90 10.88 10.04
CA PHE A 22 -1.86 11.24 9.11
C PHE A 22 -0.89 12.21 9.78
N ASN A 23 0.43 11.97 9.62
CA ASN A 23 1.45 12.84 10.18
C ASN A 23 2.04 13.74 9.08
N GLU A 24 2.85 13.18 8.18
CA GLU A 24 3.47 13.99 7.14
C GLU A 24 4.03 13.16 5.97
N VAL A 25 4.35 13.86 4.88
CA VAL A 25 5.21 13.36 3.80
C VAL A 25 6.50 14.14 3.79
N THR A 26 7.61 13.48 4.07
CA THR A 26 8.94 14.08 4.14
C THR A 26 9.83 13.57 3.03
N LYS A 27 10.45 14.48 2.29
CA LYS A 27 11.48 14.16 1.30
C LYS A 27 12.84 14.12 2.01
N LEU A 28 13.43 12.92 2.12
CA LEU A 28 14.75 12.75 2.74
C LEU A 28 15.89 13.17 1.81
N ASP A 29 15.77 12.79 0.55
CA ASP A 29 16.71 13.12 -0.52
C ASP A 29 15.97 13.20 -1.87
N ASP A 30 16.68 13.30 -2.97
CA ASP A 30 16.05 13.42 -4.30
C ASP A 30 15.28 12.19 -4.74
N ASP A 31 15.61 11.03 -4.20
CA ASP A 31 15.05 9.74 -4.59
C ASP A 31 14.19 9.08 -3.49
N THR A 32 14.28 9.54 -2.23
CA THR A 32 13.65 8.89 -1.08
C THR A 32 12.59 9.77 -0.42
N ILE A 33 11.41 9.20 -0.24
CA ILE A 33 10.26 9.84 0.41
C ILE A 33 9.80 8.95 1.57
N HIS A 34 9.56 9.56 2.71
CA HIS A 34 8.87 8.98 3.84
C HIS A 34 7.43 9.49 3.91
N ILE A 35 6.50 8.56 4.08
CA ILE A 35 5.11 8.84 4.43
C ILE A 35 4.90 8.29 5.83
N SER A 36 4.46 9.13 6.74
CA SER A 36 4.30 8.75 8.15
C SER A 36 2.90 8.97 8.68
N PHE A 37 2.51 8.07 9.58
CA PHE A 37 1.25 8.10 10.32
C PHE A 37 1.55 7.92 11.79
N LEU A 38 0.80 8.60 12.66
CA LEU A 38 0.90 8.46 14.10
C LEU A 38 -0.18 7.50 14.59
N LEU A 39 0.23 6.51 15.37
CA LEU A 39 -0.60 5.52 16.05
C LEU A 39 -0.44 5.67 17.56
N GLU A 40 -1.46 5.36 18.36
CA GLU A 40 -1.32 5.33 19.82
C GLU A 40 -0.43 4.18 20.30
N LYS A 41 -0.47 3.04 19.63
CA LYS A 41 0.29 1.83 19.99
C LYS A 41 0.70 1.01 18.76
N VAL A 42 1.67 0.12 18.95
CA VAL A 42 2.09 -0.85 17.92
C VAL A 42 0.90 -1.72 17.50
N SER A 43 0.75 -1.90 16.18
CA SER A 43 -0.30 -2.72 15.57
C SER A 43 0.27 -3.78 14.63
N PHE A 44 -0.50 -4.84 14.42
CA PHE A 44 -0.18 -5.80 13.36
C PHE A 44 -0.44 -5.15 11.99
N LEU A 45 0.51 -5.28 11.08
CA LEU A 45 0.48 -4.68 9.74
C LEU A 45 0.54 -5.75 8.66
N LYS A 46 -0.25 -5.54 7.61
CA LYS A 46 -0.08 -6.23 6.32
C LYS A 46 0.12 -5.18 5.25
N SER A 47 1.16 -5.32 4.42
CA SER A 47 1.43 -4.38 3.33
C SER A 47 1.73 -5.10 2.02
N TYR A 48 1.27 -4.54 0.92
CA TYR A 48 1.44 -5.08 -0.42
C TYR A 48 1.31 -3.98 -1.48
N SER A 49 1.75 -4.28 -2.70
CA SER A 49 1.60 -3.38 -3.85
C SER A 49 0.63 -3.97 -4.87
N LEU A 50 -0.05 -3.07 -5.59
CA LEU A 50 -0.85 -3.34 -6.77
C LEU A 50 -0.21 -2.64 -7.96
N LEU A 51 -0.23 -3.26 -9.13
CA LEU A 51 0.46 -2.73 -10.31
C LEU A 51 -0.44 -1.86 -11.18
N GLU A 52 -1.70 -2.22 -11.34
CA GLU A 52 -2.64 -1.53 -12.23
C GLU A 52 -3.96 -1.21 -11.52
N PRO A 53 -4.16 0.06 -11.15
CA PRO A 53 -3.20 1.16 -11.11
C PRO A 53 -2.17 0.98 -9.99
N SER A 54 -0.98 1.61 -10.15
CA SER A 54 0.10 1.49 -9.18
C SER A 54 -0.28 2.04 -7.81
N ARG A 55 -0.24 1.17 -6.77
CA ARG A 55 -0.64 1.51 -5.40
C ARG A 55 0.19 0.75 -4.38
N LEU A 56 0.39 1.36 -3.23
CA LEU A 56 0.81 0.67 -2.02
C LEU A 56 -0.37 0.63 -1.05
N VAL A 57 -0.58 -0.51 -0.43
CA VAL A 57 -1.67 -0.73 0.53
C VAL A 57 -1.06 -1.18 1.85
N ILE A 58 -1.52 -0.57 2.95
CA ILE A 58 -1.16 -0.95 4.30
C ILE A 58 -2.46 -1.17 5.07
N ASP A 59 -2.68 -2.39 5.51
CA ASP A 59 -3.75 -2.77 6.40
C ASP A 59 -3.20 -2.74 7.84
N VAL A 60 -3.78 -1.90 8.68
CA VAL A 60 -3.46 -1.76 10.10
C VAL A 60 -4.59 -2.37 10.91
N TYR A 61 -4.30 -3.43 11.65
CA TYR A 61 -5.29 -4.16 12.43
C TYR A 61 -5.50 -3.53 13.81
N ASP A 62 -6.68 -3.77 14.39
CA ASP A 62 -7.10 -3.24 15.69
C ASP A 62 -6.94 -1.71 15.79
N SER A 63 -7.37 -1.02 14.72
CA SER A 63 -7.19 0.41 14.58
C SER A 63 -8.37 1.11 13.92
N GLU A 64 -8.47 2.40 14.16
CA GLU A 64 -9.50 3.28 13.63
C GLU A 64 -8.89 4.63 13.24
N LEU A 65 -9.43 5.29 12.22
CA LEU A 65 -9.01 6.63 11.82
C LEU A 65 -9.55 7.68 12.77
N ASN A 66 -8.68 8.56 13.24
CA ASN A 66 -9.07 9.75 13.97
C ASN A 66 -9.84 10.74 13.07
N SER A 67 -9.37 10.90 11.82
CA SER A 67 -9.99 11.77 10.82
C SER A 67 -9.80 11.21 9.41
N ALA A 68 -10.67 11.58 8.49
CA ALA A 68 -10.55 11.18 7.10
C ALA A 68 -9.21 11.65 6.51
N ILE A 69 -8.55 10.75 5.80
CA ILE A 69 -7.30 11.03 5.07
C ILE A 69 -7.63 10.98 3.58
N ASP A 70 -7.46 12.10 2.90
CA ASP A 70 -7.69 12.25 1.46
C ASP A 70 -6.80 13.37 0.90
N GLU A 71 -5.48 13.11 0.84
CA GLU A 71 -4.45 14.08 0.53
C GLU A 71 -3.90 13.89 -0.87
N VAL A 72 -3.79 14.97 -1.64
CA VAL A 72 -3.24 14.97 -3.00
C VAL A 72 -1.80 15.49 -2.98
N TYR A 73 -0.92 14.78 -3.68
CA TYR A 73 0.51 15.07 -3.73
C TYR A 73 1.03 15.17 -5.15
N ASN A 74 2.32 15.47 -5.26
CA ASN A 74 3.07 15.49 -6.50
C ASN A 74 3.89 14.21 -6.66
N PHE A 75 4.33 13.96 -7.90
CA PHE A 75 5.17 12.83 -8.25
C PHE A 75 6.24 12.50 -7.18
N PRO A 76 6.45 11.24 -6.82
CA PRO A 76 5.83 10.01 -7.36
C PRO A 76 4.51 9.62 -6.69
N VAL A 77 4.14 10.26 -5.57
CA VAL A 77 2.90 10.02 -4.86
C VAL A 77 1.80 10.84 -5.51
N LYS A 78 0.71 10.22 -5.88
CA LYS A 78 -0.46 10.88 -6.47
C LYS A 78 -1.46 11.30 -5.39
N LYS A 79 -1.77 10.38 -4.49
CA LYS A 79 -2.79 10.57 -3.48
C LYS A 79 -2.58 9.62 -2.31
N ILE A 80 -2.87 10.08 -1.10
CA ILE A 80 -2.92 9.25 0.10
C ILE A 80 -4.35 9.30 0.61
N ARG A 81 -4.93 8.13 0.86
CA ARG A 81 -6.28 8.00 1.41
C ARG A 81 -6.34 6.84 2.38
N ALA A 82 -7.21 6.95 3.36
CA ALA A 82 -7.46 5.87 4.29
C ALA A 82 -8.94 5.76 4.64
N THR A 83 -9.34 4.54 4.97
CA THR A 83 -10.68 4.21 5.43
C THR A 83 -10.59 3.20 6.56
N SER A 84 -11.49 3.32 7.54
CA SER A 84 -11.66 2.30 8.58
C SER A 84 -12.96 1.55 8.38
N GLU A 85 -12.90 0.24 8.54
CA GLU A 85 -14.06 -0.65 8.55
C GLU A 85 -13.91 -1.65 9.70
N GLY A 86 -14.80 -1.56 10.68
CA GLY A 86 -14.67 -2.29 11.93
C GLY A 86 -13.38 -1.89 12.66
N ASN A 87 -12.53 -2.87 12.95
CA ASN A 87 -11.24 -2.69 13.61
C ASN A 87 -10.04 -2.72 12.64
N LEU A 88 -10.28 -2.47 11.36
CA LEU A 88 -9.26 -2.44 10.32
C LEU A 88 -9.19 -1.06 9.67
N THR A 89 -8.02 -0.45 9.69
CA THR A 89 -7.74 0.75 8.89
C THR A 89 -6.92 0.37 7.68
N ARG A 90 -7.42 0.70 6.50
CA ARG A 90 -6.71 0.53 5.24
C ARG A 90 -6.20 1.86 4.73
N ILE A 91 -4.88 1.97 4.61
CA ILE A 91 -4.18 3.11 4.03
C ILE A 91 -3.79 2.73 2.60
N VAL A 92 -4.10 3.61 1.65
CA VAL A 92 -3.78 3.44 0.23
C VAL A 92 -2.98 4.64 -0.24
N VAL A 93 -1.80 4.38 -0.77
CA VAL A 93 -0.96 5.36 -1.44
C VAL A 93 -1.05 5.11 -2.94
N ASP A 94 -1.80 5.94 -3.64
CA ASP A 94 -1.89 5.93 -5.09
C ASP A 94 -0.63 6.58 -5.68
N LEU A 95 -0.05 5.98 -6.71
CA LEU A 95 1.22 6.39 -7.29
C LEU A 95 1.04 6.75 -8.77
N TYR A 96 1.90 7.65 -9.27
CA TYR A 96 1.94 7.97 -10.70
C TYR A 96 2.61 6.87 -11.53
N GLU A 97 3.57 6.14 -10.92
CA GLU A 97 4.31 5.06 -11.55
C GLU A 97 4.73 4.01 -10.50
N TYR A 98 5.29 2.91 -10.95
CA TYR A 98 5.88 1.92 -10.05
C TYR A 98 7.07 2.52 -9.29
N VAL A 99 7.14 2.27 -8.00
CA VAL A 99 8.22 2.69 -7.10
C VAL A 99 8.83 1.47 -6.39
N LYS A 100 10.09 1.57 -5.99
CA LYS A 100 10.63 0.65 -5.00
C LYS A 100 10.19 1.13 -3.61
N TRP A 101 9.90 0.21 -2.72
CA TRP A 101 9.47 0.54 -1.38
C TRP A 101 9.95 -0.50 -0.37
N LYS A 102 10.06 -0.11 0.89
CA LYS A 102 10.34 -1.00 2.00
C LYS A 102 9.06 -1.29 2.77
N LYS A 103 9.00 -2.47 3.41
CA LYS A 103 7.90 -2.77 4.33
C LYS A 103 7.82 -1.67 5.38
N PRO A 104 6.60 -1.20 5.72
CA PRO A 104 6.43 -0.18 6.74
C PRO A 104 7.06 -0.59 8.08
N THR A 105 7.66 0.36 8.75
CA THR A 105 8.26 0.18 10.08
C THR A 105 7.50 0.96 11.12
N GLN A 106 7.52 0.49 12.37
CA GLN A 106 6.90 1.15 13.51
C GLN A 106 7.99 1.56 14.49
N ILE A 107 8.01 2.84 14.87
CA ILE A 107 9.03 3.45 15.73
C ILE A 107 8.33 4.07 16.93
N ASN A 108 8.70 3.64 18.14
CA ASN A 108 8.18 4.26 19.37
C ASN A 108 8.72 5.68 19.51
N THR A 109 7.83 6.63 19.76
CA THR A 109 8.15 8.03 20.03
C THR A 109 7.54 8.47 21.38
N LYS A 110 7.74 9.72 21.78
CA LYS A 110 7.12 10.25 23.01
C LYS A 110 5.59 10.41 22.81
N ASP A 111 5.15 10.66 21.58
CA ASP A 111 3.77 11.01 21.25
C ASP A 111 2.95 9.80 20.76
N GLY A 112 3.56 8.61 20.71
CA GLY A 112 2.95 7.36 20.24
C GLY A 112 3.90 6.55 19.38
N VAL A 113 3.35 5.86 18.40
CA VAL A 113 4.09 5.00 17.46
C VAL A 113 4.03 5.62 16.07
N LEU A 114 5.19 5.94 15.52
CA LEU A 114 5.29 6.44 14.15
C LEU A 114 5.36 5.25 13.19
N LEU A 115 4.34 5.09 12.34
CA LEU A 115 4.32 4.16 11.22
C LEU A 115 4.94 4.87 10.02
N VAL A 116 6.05 4.36 9.49
CA VAL A 116 6.80 4.95 8.39
C VAL A 116 6.82 4.02 7.19
N LEU A 117 6.36 4.54 6.04
CA LEU A 117 6.49 3.92 4.73
C LEU A 117 7.59 4.64 3.95
N GLU A 118 8.66 3.93 3.59
CA GLU A 118 9.76 4.44 2.78
C GLU A 118 9.57 4.06 1.32
N ILE A 119 9.56 5.07 0.45
CA ILE A 119 9.39 4.95 -1.00
C ILE A 119 10.62 5.50 -1.70
N HIS A 120 11.14 4.74 -2.66
CA HIS A 120 12.22 5.18 -3.53
C HIS A 120 11.70 5.39 -4.95
N LYS A 121 11.96 6.54 -5.53
CA LYS A 121 11.70 6.78 -6.95
C LYS A 121 12.42 5.71 -7.78
N ALA A 122 11.76 5.17 -8.78
CA ALA A 122 12.44 4.33 -9.73
C ALA A 122 13.55 5.16 -10.39
N LYS A 123 14.80 4.77 -10.25
CA LYS A 123 15.86 5.37 -11.08
C LYS A 123 15.41 5.17 -12.51
N LYS A 124 15.16 6.25 -13.27
CA LYS A 124 15.04 6.15 -14.70
C LYS A 124 16.32 5.43 -15.14
N LEU A 125 16.20 4.19 -15.55
CA LEU A 125 17.25 3.56 -16.31
C LEU A 125 17.53 4.58 -17.41
N LYS A 126 18.72 5.20 -17.40
CA LYS A 126 19.20 5.89 -18.60
C LYS A 126 19.09 4.81 -19.67
N ASN A 127 18.03 4.92 -20.45
CA ASN A 127 17.80 4.01 -21.56
C ASN A 127 18.98 4.22 -22.52
N ASN A 128 20.08 3.58 -22.23
CA ASN A 128 20.93 3.10 -23.29
C ASN A 128 20.13 1.98 -23.98
N ILE A 129 18.98 2.37 -24.57
CA ILE A 129 18.30 1.57 -25.59
C ILE A 129 19.18 1.68 -26.86
N ARG A 130 20.45 1.43 -26.68
CA ARG A 130 21.30 1.01 -27.75
C ARG A 130 21.19 -0.49 -27.68
N ASP A 131 20.64 -1.08 -28.72
CA ASP A 131 20.70 -2.52 -29.01
C ASP A 131 19.55 -3.38 -28.43
N ILE A 132 18.33 -2.87 -28.27
CA ILE A 132 17.17 -3.77 -28.28
C ILE A 132 16.86 -4.03 -29.76
N VAL A 133 17.37 -5.14 -30.27
CA VAL A 133 17.00 -5.69 -31.59
C VAL A 133 15.73 -6.52 -31.34
N ILE A 134 14.58 -6.02 -31.79
CA ILE A 134 13.35 -6.81 -31.83
C ILE A 134 13.37 -7.51 -33.21
N ALA A 135 13.68 -8.79 -33.22
CA ALA A 135 13.49 -9.63 -34.39
C ALA A 135 12.04 -10.11 -34.39
N ILE A 136 11.26 -9.70 -35.38
CA ILE A 136 9.94 -10.25 -35.65
C ILE A 136 10.15 -11.27 -36.79
N ASP A 137 10.10 -12.54 -36.47
CA ASP A 137 10.05 -13.62 -37.46
C ASP A 137 8.55 -13.90 -37.70
N ALA A 138 8.11 -13.60 -38.89
CA ALA A 138 6.79 -14.03 -39.35
C ALA A 138 6.96 -15.52 -39.77
N GLY A 139 6.89 -16.42 -38.78
CA GLY A 139 6.85 -17.83 -39.04
C GLY A 139 5.72 -18.15 -40.00
N HIS A 140 5.90 -19.12 -40.83
CA HIS A 140 4.93 -19.63 -41.79
C HIS A 140 4.33 -18.60 -42.77
N GLY A 141 4.12 -18.99 -43.98
CA GLY A 141 3.54 -18.16 -45.03
C GLY A 141 3.97 -18.62 -46.42
N GLY A 142 3.42 -18.00 -47.46
CA GLY A 142 3.66 -18.41 -48.86
C GLY A 142 3.15 -19.82 -49.13
N ARG A 143 4.07 -20.76 -49.30
CA ARG A 143 3.77 -22.19 -49.58
C ARG A 143 3.80 -23.05 -48.29
N ASP A 144 4.22 -22.49 -47.17
CA ASP A 144 4.24 -23.19 -45.90
C ASP A 144 3.06 -22.69 -45.03
N PRO A 145 2.00 -23.46 -44.90
CA PRO A 145 0.79 -23.04 -44.16
C PRO A 145 0.96 -23.12 -42.63
N GLY A 146 2.10 -23.63 -42.10
CA GLY A 146 2.30 -23.91 -40.70
C GLY A 146 1.47 -25.06 -40.18
N ALA A 147 1.02 -25.01 -38.95
CA ALA A 147 0.17 -26.02 -38.32
C ALA A 147 -1.25 -25.98 -38.97
N VAL A 148 -1.69 -27.06 -39.58
CA VAL A 148 -2.98 -27.17 -40.22
C VAL A 148 -3.98 -27.87 -39.32
N GLY A 149 -4.94 -27.14 -38.77
CA GLY A 149 -6.11 -27.68 -38.08
C GLY A 149 -7.24 -28.01 -39.04
N LYS A 150 -8.35 -28.66 -38.55
CA LYS A 150 -9.46 -29.08 -39.38
C LYS A 150 -10.11 -28.00 -40.25
N ASN A 151 -9.97 -26.71 -39.92
CA ASN A 151 -10.55 -25.58 -40.70
C ASN A 151 -9.74 -24.29 -40.59
N VAL A 152 -8.49 -24.31 -40.08
CA VAL A 152 -7.69 -23.11 -39.85
C VAL A 152 -6.23 -23.40 -40.18
N GLU A 153 -5.58 -22.49 -40.89
CA GLU A 153 -4.16 -22.45 -41.17
C GLU A 153 -3.53 -21.34 -40.30
N GLU A 154 -2.35 -21.60 -39.73
CA GLU A 154 -1.53 -20.59 -39.06
C GLU A 154 -0.79 -19.79 -40.14
N LYS A 155 -1.04 -18.48 -40.19
CA LYS A 155 -0.35 -17.53 -41.08
C LYS A 155 0.25 -16.39 -40.29
#